data_73127a69039ceb582048b62dab8ffced
#
_entry.id   73127a69039ceb582048b62dab8ffced
#
_cell.length_a   1.000
_cell.length_b   1.000
_cell.length_c   1.000
_cell.angle_alpha   90.00
_cell.angle_beta   90.00
_cell.angle_gamma   90.00
#
_symmetry.space_group_name_H-M   'P 1'
#
loop_
_entity.id
_entity.type
_entity.pdbx_description
1 polymer ?
#
loop_
_entity_poly.entity_id
_entity_poly.type
_entity_poly.pdbx_seq_one_letter_code
_entity_poly.pdbx_strand_id
1 'polypeptide(L)'
;MDPEAEPDEETEESIAAELMRAAEELGIDLPESRAPYADLAEFVDAGGDRQVSVSRHDDGVAFEVNLYGRGARLAGGLTTDLAVVLRVPAAWTGGAGLEETREAAPFIAFRPWALVHEREPLGRVELTWWTKLDRVHLPPYDRHPRAHALLAAAHAEPVLRRLMPVNSHFNLWFSTSVANPSEAGVGYVIDPNDEGLYAVRHNGELLARTRTPQEAVALVVARLPEGLGPAA
;
A
#
# COMPACT_ATOMS: atom_id res chain seq x y z
N MET A 1 -45.22 -34.97 -10.71
CA MET A 1 -44.15 -34.07 -11.15
C MET A 1 -43.70 -33.35 -9.89
N ASP A 2 -42.75 -33.98 -9.18
CA ASP A 2 -42.23 -33.41 -7.95
C ASP A 2 -41.31 -32.24 -8.31
N PRO A 3 -41.36 -31.11 -7.58
CA PRO A 3 -40.41 -30.03 -7.76
C PRO A 3 -39.06 -30.52 -7.24
N GLU A 4 -38.07 -30.56 -8.13
CA GLU A 4 -36.67 -30.73 -7.76
C GLU A 4 -36.34 -29.69 -6.72
N ALA A 5 -35.95 -30.13 -5.53
CA ALA A 5 -35.36 -29.28 -4.50
C ALA A 5 -34.07 -28.73 -5.08
N GLU A 6 -33.97 -27.40 -5.22
CA GLU A 6 -32.72 -26.71 -5.48
C GLU A 6 -31.75 -27.10 -4.36
N PRO A 7 -30.49 -27.45 -4.70
CA PRO A 7 -29.51 -27.73 -3.68
C PRO A 7 -29.34 -26.45 -2.82
N ASP A 8 -29.41 -26.62 -1.49
CA ASP A 8 -29.10 -25.58 -0.54
C ASP A 8 -27.74 -24.99 -0.93
N GLU A 9 -27.70 -23.73 -1.36
CA GLU A 9 -26.46 -22.95 -1.45
C GLU A 9 -25.87 -22.93 -0.04
N GLU A 10 -24.87 -23.77 0.21
CA GLU A 10 -24.05 -23.67 1.40
C GLU A 10 -23.50 -22.25 1.42
N THR A 11 -24.05 -21.40 2.26
CA THR A 11 -23.59 -20.03 2.42
C THR A 11 -22.17 -20.13 2.97
N GLU A 12 -21.15 -19.90 2.14
CA GLU A 12 -19.76 -19.89 2.57
C GLU A 12 -19.64 -18.96 3.78
N GLU A 13 -19.16 -19.52 4.89
CA GLU A 13 -18.90 -18.75 6.11
C GLU A 13 -17.95 -17.59 5.79
N SER A 14 -18.29 -16.36 6.16
CA SER A 14 -17.39 -15.24 5.94
C SER A 14 -16.12 -15.41 6.75
N ILE A 15 -14.98 -14.90 6.22
CA ILE A 15 -13.69 -14.95 6.92
C ILE A 15 -13.78 -14.29 8.31
N ALA A 16 -14.59 -13.26 8.47
CA ALA A 16 -14.82 -12.62 9.75
C ALA A 16 -15.47 -13.57 10.77
N ALA A 17 -16.50 -14.33 10.36
CA ALA A 17 -17.16 -15.31 11.22
C ALA A 17 -16.20 -16.46 11.60
N GLU A 18 -15.43 -16.96 10.65
CA GLU A 18 -14.40 -17.97 10.88
C GLU A 18 -13.36 -17.48 11.92
N LEU A 19 -12.82 -16.28 11.76
CA LEU A 19 -11.85 -15.71 12.68
C LEU A 19 -12.43 -15.49 14.07
N MET A 20 -13.63 -14.96 14.20
CA MET A 20 -14.29 -14.74 15.49
C MET A 20 -14.55 -16.06 16.23
N ARG A 21 -15.03 -17.08 15.54
CA ARG A 21 -15.27 -18.41 16.12
C ARG A 21 -13.94 -19.04 16.58
N ALA A 22 -12.87 -18.99 15.77
CA ALA A 22 -11.57 -19.51 16.14
C ALA A 22 -10.95 -18.75 17.32
N ALA A 23 -11.18 -17.45 17.42
CA ALA A 23 -10.74 -16.64 18.56
C ALA A 23 -11.43 -17.06 19.86
N GLU A 24 -12.75 -17.31 19.82
CA GLU A 24 -13.51 -17.80 20.96
C GLU A 24 -12.99 -19.18 21.42
N GLU A 25 -12.76 -20.10 20.48
CA GLU A 25 -12.21 -21.46 20.79
C GLU A 25 -10.81 -21.39 21.43
N LEU A 26 -9.99 -20.42 21.01
CA LEU A 26 -8.62 -20.24 21.52
C LEU A 26 -8.55 -19.29 22.76
N GLY A 27 -9.67 -18.69 23.17
CA GLY A 27 -9.71 -17.74 24.27
C GLY A 27 -8.95 -16.44 23.98
N ILE A 28 -8.90 -16.02 22.71
CA ILE A 28 -8.27 -14.79 22.26
C ILE A 28 -9.36 -13.71 22.17
N ASP A 29 -9.16 -12.62 22.89
CA ASP A 29 -10.06 -11.46 22.86
C ASP A 29 -9.77 -10.62 21.63
N LEU A 30 -10.75 -10.50 20.71
CA LEU A 30 -10.67 -9.69 19.51
C LEU A 30 -11.68 -8.55 19.58
N PRO A 31 -11.36 -7.38 18.99
CA PRO A 31 -12.37 -6.34 18.81
C PRO A 31 -13.44 -6.83 17.81
N GLU A 32 -14.58 -6.17 17.82
CA GLU A 32 -15.64 -6.44 16.86
C GLU A 32 -15.13 -6.30 15.43
N SER A 33 -15.36 -7.34 14.62
CA SER A 33 -14.97 -7.34 13.22
C SER A 33 -15.97 -6.59 12.36
N ARG A 34 -15.46 -5.76 11.45
CA ARG A 34 -16.22 -5.27 10.30
C ARG A 34 -15.94 -6.19 9.13
N ALA A 35 -16.98 -6.71 8.50
CA ALA A 35 -16.91 -7.58 7.34
C ALA A 35 -17.50 -6.86 6.12
N PRO A 36 -16.74 -5.98 5.44
CA PRO A 36 -17.23 -5.27 4.27
C PRO A 36 -17.52 -6.22 3.09
N TYR A 37 -16.83 -7.38 3.06
CA TYR A 37 -16.97 -8.44 2.07
C TYR A 37 -16.83 -9.81 2.74
N ALA A 38 -17.32 -10.86 2.09
CA ALA A 38 -17.23 -12.23 2.63
C ALA A 38 -15.78 -12.72 2.82
N ASP A 39 -14.86 -12.26 1.97
CA ASP A 39 -13.45 -12.64 1.91
C ASP A 39 -12.51 -11.67 2.67
N LEU A 40 -13.06 -10.67 3.37
CA LEU A 40 -12.31 -9.65 4.09
C LEU A 40 -12.87 -9.40 5.49
N ALA A 41 -12.03 -9.53 6.50
CA ALA A 41 -12.30 -9.09 7.87
C ALA A 41 -11.44 -7.88 8.24
N GLU A 42 -12.04 -6.90 8.89
CA GLU A 42 -11.35 -5.72 9.40
C GLU A 42 -11.57 -5.58 10.91
N PHE A 43 -10.48 -5.40 11.64
CA PHE A 43 -10.46 -5.15 13.07
C PHE A 43 -9.92 -3.75 13.31
N VAL A 44 -10.62 -2.96 14.09
CA VAL A 44 -10.26 -1.55 14.31
C VAL A 44 -10.22 -1.29 15.82
N ASP A 45 -9.21 -0.55 16.28
CA ASP A 45 -9.15 -0.12 17.67
C ASP A 45 -10.27 0.89 18.02
N ALA A 46 -10.50 1.12 19.31
CA ALA A 46 -11.55 2.02 19.77
C ALA A 46 -11.36 3.47 19.29
N GLY A 47 -10.12 3.89 19.01
CA GLY A 47 -9.78 5.23 18.48
C GLY A 47 -9.96 5.36 16.98
N GLY A 48 -10.00 4.25 16.24
CA GLY A 48 -10.04 4.24 14.79
C GLY A 48 -8.69 4.51 14.12
N ASP A 49 -7.62 4.61 14.90
CA ASP A 49 -6.28 4.92 14.38
C ASP A 49 -5.51 3.71 13.91
N ARG A 50 -5.83 2.53 14.44
CA ARG A 50 -5.18 1.26 14.12
C ARG A 50 -6.18 0.27 13.54
N GLN A 51 -5.82 -0.32 12.43
CA GLN A 51 -6.66 -1.30 11.74
C GLN A 51 -5.82 -2.49 11.30
N VAL A 52 -6.41 -3.67 11.37
CA VAL A 52 -5.89 -4.90 10.75
C VAL A 52 -6.90 -5.36 9.72
N SER A 53 -6.45 -5.64 8.51
CA SER A 53 -7.24 -6.38 7.53
C SER A 53 -6.70 -7.80 7.39
N VAL A 54 -7.61 -8.76 7.31
CA VAL A 54 -7.31 -10.17 7.07
C VAL A 54 -8.14 -10.63 5.90
N SER A 55 -7.51 -11.17 4.87
CA SER A 55 -8.17 -11.76 3.70
C SER A 55 -7.54 -13.11 3.35
N ARG A 56 -8.25 -13.92 2.57
CA ARG A 56 -7.65 -15.11 1.98
C ARG A 56 -6.76 -14.70 0.80
N HIS A 57 -5.58 -15.30 0.73
CA HIS A 57 -4.70 -15.15 -0.42
C HIS A 57 -5.26 -15.93 -1.63
N ASP A 58 -4.77 -15.62 -2.84
CA ASP A 58 -5.23 -16.17 -4.12
C ASP A 58 -5.27 -17.72 -4.18
N ASP A 59 -4.45 -18.41 -3.36
CA ASP A 59 -4.44 -19.88 -3.23
C ASP A 59 -5.56 -20.45 -2.37
N GLY A 60 -6.34 -19.58 -1.69
CA GLY A 60 -7.41 -19.96 -0.78
C GLY A 60 -6.95 -20.60 0.54
N VAL A 61 -5.66 -20.83 0.73
CA VAL A 61 -5.07 -21.53 1.88
C VAL A 61 -4.41 -20.59 2.87
N ALA A 62 -3.64 -19.60 2.36
CA ALA A 62 -2.96 -18.64 3.19
C ALA A 62 -3.86 -17.44 3.51
N PHE A 63 -3.58 -16.83 4.66
CA PHE A 63 -4.15 -15.54 5.06
C PHE A 63 -3.16 -14.44 4.75
N GLU A 64 -3.64 -13.40 4.07
CA GLU A 64 -2.95 -12.13 3.94
C GLU A 64 -3.39 -11.21 5.07
N VAL A 65 -2.41 -10.73 5.85
CA VAL A 65 -2.65 -9.82 6.97
C VAL A 65 -1.95 -8.50 6.72
N ASN A 66 -2.67 -7.39 6.87
CA ASN A 66 -2.14 -6.04 6.71
C ASN A 66 -2.48 -5.18 7.93
N LEU A 67 -1.47 -4.45 8.42
CA LEU A 67 -1.58 -3.54 9.55
C LEU A 67 -1.55 -2.10 9.04
N TYR A 68 -2.54 -1.33 9.46
CA TYR A 68 -2.65 0.08 9.14
C TYR A 68 -2.59 0.91 10.42
N GLY A 69 -1.95 2.06 10.32
CA GLY A 69 -1.90 3.06 11.39
C GLY A 69 -1.55 4.41 10.81
N ARG A 70 -2.11 5.48 11.40
CA ARG A 70 -1.84 6.87 11.01
C ARG A 70 -2.00 7.12 9.50
N GLY A 71 -2.99 6.46 8.88
CA GLY A 71 -3.32 6.63 7.46
C GLY A 71 -2.42 5.89 6.47
N ALA A 72 -1.57 4.96 6.92
CA ALA A 72 -0.70 4.16 6.06
C ALA A 72 -0.75 2.67 6.41
N ARG A 73 -0.49 1.80 5.41
CA ARG A 73 -0.13 0.41 5.64
C ARG A 73 1.30 0.36 6.16
N LEU A 74 1.49 -0.09 7.39
CA LEU A 74 2.79 -0.10 8.07
C LEU A 74 3.49 -1.46 7.98
N ALA A 75 2.71 -2.55 7.98
CA ALA A 75 3.24 -3.90 8.02
C ALA A 75 2.28 -4.87 7.32
N GLY A 76 2.72 -6.10 7.12
CA GLY A 76 1.87 -7.18 6.64
C GLY A 76 2.65 -8.46 6.41
N GLY A 77 1.95 -9.52 6.05
CA GLY A 77 2.56 -10.81 5.75
C GLY A 77 1.53 -11.87 5.38
N LEU A 78 2.04 -13.06 5.06
CA LEU A 78 1.26 -14.24 4.69
C LEU A 78 1.56 -15.36 5.67
N THR A 79 0.53 -16.10 6.07
CA THR A 79 0.67 -17.32 6.89
C THR A 79 -0.53 -18.24 6.66
N THR A 80 -0.34 -19.54 6.87
CA THR A 80 -1.43 -20.54 6.91
C THR A 80 -1.87 -20.86 8.33
N ASP A 81 -1.20 -20.31 9.34
CA ASP A 81 -1.47 -20.58 10.75
C ASP A 81 -2.50 -19.60 11.31
N LEU A 82 -3.76 -20.05 11.39
CA LEU A 82 -4.89 -19.28 11.89
C LEU A 82 -4.67 -18.77 13.32
N ALA A 83 -4.07 -19.58 14.20
CA ALA A 83 -3.85 -19.16 15.59
C ALA A 83 -2.84 -18.00 15.67
N VAL A 84 -1.88 -17.94 14.75
CA VAL A 84 -0.92 -16.83 14.67
C VAL A 84 -1.57 -15.60 14.01
N VAL A 85 -2.46 -15.80 13.03
CA VAL A 85 -3.27 -14.69 12.44
C VAL A 85 -4.03 -13.95 13.52
N LEU A 86 -4.73 -14.66 14.41
CA LEU A 86 -5.56 -14.06 15.47
C LEU A 86 -4.78 -13.22 16.49
N ARG A 87 -3.49 -13.51 16.69
CA ARG A 87 -2.63 -12.71 17.58
C ARG A 87 -2.37 -11.30 17.05
N VAL A 88 -2.45 -11.12 15.72
CA VAL A 88 -2.15 -9.81 15.12
C VAL A 88 -3.20 -8.77 15.46
N PRO A 89 -4.51 -8.96 15.20
CA PRO A 89 -5.51 -7.98 15.61
C PRO A 89 -5.54 -7.80 17.13
N ALA A 90 -5.42 -8.87 17.93
CA ALA A 90 -5.38 -8.75 19.39
C ALA A 90 -4.22 -7.85 19.88
N ALA A 91 -3.00 -8.03 19.34
CA ALA A 91 -1.85 -7.22 19.70
C ALA A 91 -1.96 -5.80 19.15
N TRP A 92 -2.17 -5.63 17.86
CA TRP A 92 -2.12 -4.33 17.18
C TRP A 92 -3.22 -3.38 17.63
N THR A 93 -4.47 -3.82 17.67
CA THR A 93 -5.60 -3.02 18.14
C THR A 93 -5.61 -2.84 19.66
N GLY A 94 -4.96 -3.79 20.39
CA GLY A 94 -4.72 -3.69 21.83
C GLY A 94 -3.62 -2.69 22.22
N GLY A 95 -2.94 -2.07 21.23
CA GLY A 95 -1.96 -1.00 21.47
C GLY A 95 -0.49 -1.43 21.39
N ALA A 96 -0.20 -2.70 21.09
CA ALA A 96 1.18 -3.16 20.86
C ALA A 96 1.83 -2.41 19.67
N GLY A 97 3.14 -2.16 19.76
CA GLY A 97 3.91 -1.60 18.65
C GLY A 97 4.17 -2.62 17.53
N LEU A 98 4.75 -2.16 16.41
CA LEU A 98 5.10 -3.03 15.28
C LEU A 98 6.08 -4.15 15.68
N GLU A 99 7.07 -3.84 16.50
CA GLU A 99 8.06 -4.81 16.97
C GLU A 99 7.42 -5.87 17.88
N GLU A 100 6.58 -5.45 18.83
CA GLU A 100 5.84 -6.34 19.73
C GLU A 100 4.83 -7.22 18.96
N THR A 101 4.15 -6.62 17.97
CA THR A 101 3.22 -7.38 17.10
C THR A 101 3.98 -8.44 16.29
N ARG A 102 5.18 -8.14 15.79
CA ARG A 102 6.04 -9.11 15.10
C ARG A 102 6.55 -10.20 16.05
N GLU A 103 6.83 -9.89 17.30
CA GLU A 103 7.20 -10.91 18.30
C GLU A 103 6.04 -11.88 18.53
N ALA A 104 4.80 -11.39 18.60
CA ALA A 104 3.59 -12.23 18.74
C ALA A 104 3.27 -13.02 17.46
N ALA A 105 3.62 -12.47 16.27
CA ALA A 105 3.32 -13.03 14.96
C ALA A 105 4.51 -12.84 14.00
N PRO A 106 5.50 -13.75 14.03
CA PRO A 106 6.79 -13.56 13.31
C PRO A 106 6.71 -13.46 11.78
N PHE A 107 5.57 -13.82 11.17
CA PHE A 107 5.35 -13.64 9.73
C PHE A 107 5.12 -12.19 9.33
N ILE A 108 4.82 -11.30 10.29
CA ILE A 108 4.62 -9.87 10.04
C ILE A 108 5.95 -9.20 9.72
N ALA A 109 6.01 -8.57 8.56
CA ALA A 109 7.18 -7.84 8.07
C ALA A 109 6.84 -6.35 7.88
N PHE A 110 7.81 -5.50 8.17
CA PHE A 110 7.72 -4.06 7.97
C PHE A 110 9.09 -3.47 7.60
N ARG A 111 9.06 -2.27 7.03
CA ARG A 111 10.26 -1.53 6.64
C ARG A 111 10.68 -0.54 7.74
N PRO A 112 11.95 -0.12 7.77
CA PRO A 112 12.44 0.83 8.78
C PRO A 112 11.63 2.13 8.87
N TRP A 113 11.13 2.64 7.74
CA TRP A 113 10.32 3.86 7.73
C TRP A 113 8.98 3.71 8.49
N ALA A 114 8.41 2.49 8.53
CA ALA A 114 7.18 2.23 9.27
C ALA A 114 7.38 2.43 10.78
N LEU A 115 8.52 2.01 11.34
CA LEU A 115 8.88 2.27 12.72
C LEU A 115 9.06 3.77 13.02
N VAL A 116 9.63 4.52 12.06
CA VAL A 116 9.74 5.97 12.18
C VAL A 116 8.35 6.60 12.20
N HIS A 117 7.49 6.23 11.24
CA HIS A 117 6.12 6.75 11.14
C HIS A 117 5.25 6.38 12.35
N GLU A 118 5.45 5.20 12.94
CA GLU A 118 4.75 4.77 14.15
C GLU A 118 5.09 5.67 15.35
N ARG A 119 6.36 6.06 15.49
CA ARG A 119 6.84 6.90 16.59
C ARG A 119 6.52 8.38 16.36
N GLU A 120 6.84 8.86 15.19
CA GLU A 120 6.65 10.23 14.74
C GLU A 120 6.07 10.25 13.32
N PRO A 121 4.84 10.78 13.13
CA PRO A 121 4.21 10.76 11.82
C PRO A 121 5.04 11.50 10.78
N LEU A 122 5.42 10.79 9.72
CA LEU A 122 6.06 11.37 8.55
C LEU A 122 5.12 12.35 7.85
N GLY A 123 5.68 13.40 7.27
CA GLY A 123 4.95 14.31 6.40
C GLY A 123 4.35 13.57 5.19
N ARG A 124 3.20 14.04 4.69
CA ARG A 124 2.42 13.34 3.67
C ARG A 124 3.19 13.07 2.39
N VAL A 125 4.06 13.98 1.97
CA VAL A 125 4.92 13.79 0.79
C VAL A 125 5.91 12.66 1.02
N GLU A 126 6.61 12.67 2.15
CA GLU A 126 7.60 11.66 2.51
C GLU A 126 6.96 10.28 2.67
N LEU A 127 5.83 10.21 3.39
CA LEU A 127 5.05 8.99 3.53
C LEU A 127 4.62 8.41 2.17
N THR A 128 4.16 9.28 1.25
CA THR A 128 3.76 8.85 -0.11
C THR A 128 4.95 8.29 -0.89
N TRP A 129 6.13 8.89 -0.79
CA TRP A 129 7.32 8.36 -1.42
C TRP A 129 7.68 6.97 -0.89
N TRP A 130 7.72 6.79 0.43
CA TRP A 130 8.06 5.50 1.03
C TRP A 130 7.04 4.42 0.68
N THR A 131 5.76 4.72 0.77
CA THR A 131 4.71 3.74 0.41
C THR A 131 4.76 3.33 -1.06
N LYS A 132 5.12 4.25 -1.96
CA LYS A 132 5.29 3.91 -3.39
C LYS A 132 6.54 3.08 -3.66
N LEU A 133 7.66 3.41 -3.01
CA LEU A 133 8.90 2.66 -3.14
C LEU A 133 8.77 1.23 -2.58
N ASP A 134 8.00 1.04 -1.51
CA ASP A 134 7.78 -0.29 -0.94
C ASP A 134 6.85 -1.18 -1.78
N ARG A 135 5.90 -0.59 -2.51
CA ARG A 135 4.98 -1.36 -3.37
C ARG A 135 5.65 -2.14 -4.48
N VAL A 136 6.91 -1.86 -4.78
CA VAL A 136 7.66 -2.52 -5.85
C VAL A 136 7.68 -4.05 -5.75
N HIS A 137 7.57 -4.58 -4.54
CA HIS A 137 7.61 -6.01 -4.27
C HIS A 137 6.22 -6.66 -4.27
N LEU A 138 5.16 -5.87 -4.48
CA LEU A 138 3.78 -6.33 -4.47
C LEU A 138 3.22 -6.39 -5.89
N PRO A 139 2.40 -7.41 -6.25
CA PRO A 139 1.67 -7.42 -7.50
C PRO A 139 0.76 -6.17 -7.62
N PRO A 140 0.61 -5.60 -8.83
CA PRO A 140 1.28 -5.95 -10.09
C PRO A 140 2.65 -5.27 -10.28
N TYR A 141 3.17 -4.52 -9.30
CA TYR A 141 4.37 -3.68 -9.43
C TYR A 141 5.66 -4.48 -9.57
N ASP A 142 5.72 -5.70 -8.99
CA ASP A 142 6.83 -6.64 -9.14
C ASP A 142 7.14 -7.00 -10.60
N ARG A 143 6.13 -6.92 -11.47
CA ARG A 143 6.23 -7.16 -12.91
C ARG A 143 6.66 -5.93 -13.72
N HIS A 144 6.84 -4.78 -13.05
CA HIS A 144 7.17 -3.51 -13.69
C HIS A 144 8.47 -2.88 -13.15
N PRO A 145 9.62 -3.55 -13.29
CA PRO A 145 10.89 -3.09 -12.72
C PRO A 145 11.32 -1.71 -13.24
N ARG A 146 10.87 -1.33 -14.44
CA ARG A 146 11.15 -0.01 -15.02
C ARG A 146 10.41 1.11 -14.28
N ALA A 147 9.16 0.88 -13.87
CA ALA A 147 8.41 1.85 -13.08
C ALA A 147 9.06 2.06 -11.70
N HIS A 148 9.56 0.98 -11.10
CA HIS A 148 10.31 1.09 -9.85
C HIS A 148 11.64 1.83 -10.01
N ALA A 149 12.42 1.51 -11.05
CA ALA A 149 13.65 2.22 -11.35
C ALA A 149 13.42 3.73 -11.55
N LEU A 150 12.28 4.09 -12.18
CA LEU A 150 11.86 5.47 -12.34
C LEU A 150 11.53 6.14 -11.00
N LEU A 151 10.75 5.47 -10.14
CA LEU A 151 10.44 5.98 -8.79
C LEU A 151 11.70 6.20 -7.96
N ALA A 152 12.63 5.24 -7.98
CA ALA A 152 13.90 5.34 -7.26
C ALA A 152 14.76 6.49 -7.78
N ALA A 153 14.89 6.66 -9.10
CA ALA A 153 15.63 7.76 -9.70
C ALA A 153 15.01 9.13 -9.34
N ALA A 154 13.67 9.24 -9.39
CA ALA A 154 12.98 10.47 -9.06
C ALA A 154 13.08 10.81 -7.56
N HIS A 155 13.01 9.81 -6.66
CA HIS A 155 13.21 10.02 -5.22
C HIS A 155 14.64 10.45 -4.87
N ALA A 156 15.64 9.96 -5.61
CA ALA A 156 17.03 10.38 -5.42
C ALA A 156 17.26 11.86 -5.78
N GLU A 157 16.38 12.46 -6.60
CA GLU A 157 16.49 13.85 -7.03
C GLU A 157 15.92 14.80 -5.98
N PRO A 158 16.73 15.68 -5.35
CA PRO A 158 16.31 16.50 -4.21
C PRO A 158 15.11 17.42 -4.50
N VAL A 159 14.98 17.93 -5.73
CA VAL A 159 13.88 18.82 -6.13
C VAL A 159 12.58 18.01 -6.21
N LEU A 160 12.60 16.86 -6.88
CA LEU A 160 11.41 16.02 -7.06
C LEU A 160 10.96 15.37 -5.77
N ARG A 161 11.91 14.99 -4.89
CA ARG A 161 11.60 14.41 -3.59
C ARG A 161 10.75 15.32 -2.70
N ARG A 162 10.79 16.63 -2.89
CA ARG A 162 9.94 17.59 -2.15
C ARG A 162 8.55 17.77 -2.74
N LEU A 163 8.29 17.22 -3.92
CA LEU A 163 7.00 17.24 -4.58
C LEU A 163 6.20 15.98 -4.25
N MET A 164 4.88 16.08 -4.37
CA MET A 164 3.98 14.95 -4.21
C MET A 164 4.08 14.04 -5.43
N PRO A 165 4.57 12.79 -5.29
CA PRO A 165 4.63 11.86 -6.41
C PRO A 165 3.24 11.29 -6.68
N VAL A 166 2.81 11.34 -7.92
CA VAL A 166 1.54 10.76 -8.37
C VAL A 166 1.83 9.74 -9.46
N ASN A 167 1.16 8.60 -9.41
CA ASN A 167 1.27 7.61 -10.49
C ASN A 167 -0.10 7.01 -10.84
N SER A 168 -0.30 6.80 -12.13
CA SER A 168 -1.44 6.06 -12.68
C SER A 168 -0.95 5.23 -13.86
N HIS A 169 -1.35 3.96 -13.93
CA HIS A 169 -0.91 3.03 -14.96
C HIS A 169 0.61 3.03 -15.16
N PHE A 170 1.37 3.13 -14.05
CA PHE A 170 2.84 3.23 -13.98
C PHE A 170 3.44 4.57 -14.45
N ASN A 171 2.68 5.45 -15.09
CA ASN A 171 3.12 6.81 -15.39
C ASN A 171 3.38 7.57 -14.11
N LEU A 172 4.48 8.32 -14.07
CA LEU A 172 4.88 9.14 -12.92
C LEU A 172 4.82 10.62 -13.27
N TRP A 173 4.17 11.40 -12.41
CA TRP A 173 4.23 12.86 -12.45
C TRP A 173 4.33 13.43 -11.04
N PHE A 174 4.50 14.74 -10.93
CA PHE A 174 4.74 15.42 -9.67
C PHE A 174 3.76 16.56 -9.48
N SER A 175 3.33 16.77 -8.25
CA SER A 175 2.40 17.84 -7.89
C SER A 175 2.96 18.74 -6.79
N THR A 176 2.59 20.02 -6.85
CA THR A 176 2.85 20.98 -5.77
C THR A 176 1.75 21.00 -4.71
N SER A 177 0.66 20.27 -4.91
CA SER A 177 -0.43 20.14 -3.94
C SER A 177 -0.45 18.76 -3.30
N VAL A 178 -0.56 18.77 -1.98
CA VAL A 178 -0.80 17.57 -1.17
C VAL A 178 -2.29 17.23 -1.12
N ALA A 179 -3.16 18.25 -1.13
CA ALA A 179 -4.61 18.08 -1.04
C ALA A 179 -5.20 17.56 -2.36
N ASN A 180 -4.80 18.14 -3.50
CA ASN A 180 -5.30 17.81 -4.83
C ASN A 180 -4.16 17.47 -5.81
N PRO A 181 -3.43 16.35 -5.59
CA PRO A 181 -2.21 16.07 -6.36
C PRO A 181 -2.46 15.86 -7.86
N SER A 182 -3.65 15.42 -8.24
CA SER A 182 -4.00 15.18 -9.64
C SER A 182 -4.23 16.48 -10.43
N GLU A 183 -4.63 17.57 -9.75
CA GLU A 183 -4.99 18.84 -10.38
C GLU A 183 -3.82 19.83 -10.47
N ALA A 184 -2.87 19.75 -9.52
CA ALA A 184 -1.75 20.67 -9.40
C ALA A 184 -0.42 20.10 -9.90
N GLY A 185 -0.47 19.31 -10.97
CA GLY A 185 0.72 18.72 -11.60
C GLY A 185 1.63 19.79 -12.21
N VAL A 186 2.95 19.54 -12.17
CA VAL A 186 3.95 20.42 -12.81
C VAL A 186 4.02 20.27 -14.34
N GLY A 187 3.05 19.59 -14.93
CA GLY A 187 2.88 19.45 -16.39
C GLY A 187 3.70 18.34 -17.04
N TYR A 188 4.64 17.72 -16.32
CA TYR A 188 5.49 16.67 -16.86
C TYR A 188 5.03 15.29 -16.40
N VAL A 189 4.96 14.34 -17.35
CA VAL A 189 4.63 12.93 -17.12
C VAL A 189 5.74 12.07 -17.73
N ILE A 190 6.20 11.08 -16.98
CA ILE A 190 7.17 10.10 -17.46
C ILE A 190 6.49 8.73 -17.55
N ASP A 191 6.45 8.17 -18.76
CA ASP A 191 5.96 6.82 -19.05
C ASP A 191 7.16 5.86 -19.11
N PRO A 192 7.27 4.86 -18.22
CA PRO A 192 8.37 3.92 -18.20
C PRO A 192 8.24 2.78 -19.25
N ASN A 193 7.11 2.68 -19.95
CA ASN A 193 6.77 1.52 -20.78
C ASN A 193 6.65 1.84 -22.28
N ASP A 194 7.09 3.01 -22.74
CA ASP A 194 7.00 3.40 -24.15
C ASP A 194 8.09 2.67 -24.98
N GLU A 195 7.74 1.54 -25.60
CA GLU A 195 8.63 0.75 -26.48
C GLU A 195 10.01 0.40 -25.85
N GLY A 196 10.03 0.14 -24.54
CA GLY A 196 11.27 -0.14 -23.79
C GLY A 196 12.11 1.10 -23.47
N LEU A 197 11.59 2.29 -23.68
CA LEU A 197 12.19 3.58 -23.34
C LEU A 197 11.36 4.29 -22.26
N TYR A 198 11.89 5.39 -21.73
CA TYR A 198 11.16 6.30 -20.87
C TYR A 198 10.71 7.51 -21.71
N ALA A 199 9.41 7.63 -21.95
CA ALA A 199 8.88 8.77 -22.67
C ALA A 199 8.58 9.91 -21.70
N VAL A 200 9.16 11.07 -21.92
CA VAL A 200 8.85 12.30 -21.17
C VAL A 200 7.89 13.15 -21.99
N ARG A 201 6.76 13.48 -21.38
CA ARG A 201 5.72 14.32 -22.00
C ARG A 201 5.52 15.59 -21.19
N HIS A 202 5.13 16.65 -21.85
CA HIS A 202 4.69 17.90 -21.24
C HIS A 202 3.33 18.29 -21.80
N ASN A 203 2.32 18.43 -20.95
CA ASN A 203 0.94 18.72 -21.34
C ASN A 203 0.42 17.81 -22.46
N GLY A 204 0.79 16.50 -22.40
CA GLY A 204 0.43 15.49 -23.39
C GLY A 204 1.35 15.38 -24.59
N GLU A 205 2.17 16.38 -24.91
CA GLU A 205 3.11 16.35 -26.02
C GLU A 205 4.41 15.60 -25.67
N LEU A 206 4.88 14.73 -26.56
CA LEU A 206 6.13 14.02 -26.38
C LEU A 206 7.31 14.98 -26.55
N LEU A 207 8.11 15.11 -25.48
CA LEU A 207 9.35 15.90 -25.52
C LEU A 207 10.57 15.07 -25.92
N ALA A 208 10.70 13.88 -25.34
CA ALA A 208 11.82 13.00 -25.60
C ALA A 208 11.53 11.55 -25.19
N ARG A 209 12.34 10.61 -25.72
CA ARG A 209 12.48 9.26 -25.23
C ARG A 209 13.91 9.06 -24.73
N THR A 210 14.09 8.50 -23.54
CA THR A 210 15.40 8.26 -22.94
C THR A 210 15.58 6.76 -22.65
N ARG A 211 16.84 6.34 -22.55
CA ARG A 211 17.16 4.93 -22.27
C ARG A 211 17.16 4.62 -20.79
N THR A 212 17.45 5.61 -19.94
CA THR A 212 17.56 5.45 -18.50
C THR A 212 16.56 6.33 -17.77
N PRO A 213 16.10 5.91 -16.57
CA PRO A 213 15.22 6.73 -15.76
C PRO A 213 15.90 8.02 -15.27
N GLN A 214 17.22 7.99 -15.06
CA GLN A 214 18.01 9.16 -14.66
C GLN A 214 17.98 10.24 -15.74
N GLU A 215 18.13 9.88 -17.02
CA GLU A 215 18.03 10.82 -18.12
C GLU A 215 16.63 11.45 -18.21
N ALA A 216 15.56 10.63 -18.02
CA ALA A 216 14.19 11.11 -18.01
C ALA A 216 13.95 12.11 -16.85
N VAL A 217 14.41 11.77 -15.66
CA VAL A 217 14.32 12.61 -14.46
C VAL A 217 15.10 13.92 -14.65
N ALA A 218 16.35 13.86 -15.13
CA ALA A 218 17.17 15.04 -15.38
C ALA A 218 16.51 15.98 -16.41
N LEU A 219 15.87 15.41 -17.44
CA LEU A 219 15.14 16.17 -18.45
C LEU A 219 13.96 16.96 -17.84
N VAL A 220 13.23 16.35 -16.91
CA VAL A 220 12.14 17.03 -16.18
C VAL A 220 12.71 18.11 -15.29
N VAL A 221 13.71 17.81 -14.46
CA VAL A 221 14.31 18.76 -13.51
C VAL A 221 14.84 20.00 -14.21
N ALA A 222 15.53 19.82 -15.36
CA ALA A 222 16.06 20.94 -16.13
C ALA A 222 14.99 21.90 -16.69
N ARG A 223 13.71 21.51 -16.62
CA ARG A 223 12.56 22.26 -17.17
C ARG A 223 11.54 22.69 -16.13
N LEU A 224 11.77 22.33 -14.87
CA LEU A 224 10.90 22.82 -13.79
C LEU A 224 11.02 24.35 -13.68
N PRO A 225 9.93 25.04 -13.27
CA PRO A 225 9.99 26.45 -12.99
C PRO A 225 11.05 26.79 -11.93
N GLU A 226 11.75 27.89 -12.13
CA GLU A 226 12.68 28.41 -11.11
C GLU A 226 11.91 28.74 -9.82
N GLY A 227 12.49 28.41 -8.68
CA GLY A 227 11.89 28.69 -7.38
C GLY A 227 10.73 27.79 -7.00
N LEU A 228 10.51 26.64 -7.68
CA LEU A 228 9.49 25.67 -7.32
C LEU A 228 9.66 25.23 -5.86
N GLY A 229 8.64 25.57 -5.03
CA GLY A 229 8.60 25.18 -3.61
C GLY A 229 8.27 23.70 -3.39
N PRO A 230 8.37 23.21 -2.13
CA PRO A 230 7.84 21.91 -1.76
C PRO A 230 6.33 21.87 -1.94
N ALA A 231 5.77 20.63 -2.06
CA ALA A 231 4.32 20.46 -2.09
C ALA A 231 3.70 20.81 -0.72
N ALA A 232 2.56 21.52 -0.77
CA ALA A 232 1.81 22.00 0.39
C ALA A 232 0.31 21.68 0.30
#